data_770952267a3880522dd4ea49953a9b8b
#
_entry.id   770952267a3880522dd4ea49953a9b8b
#
_cell.length_a   1.000
_cell.length_b   1.000
_cell.length_c   1.000
_cell.angle_alpha   90.00
_cell.angle_beta   90.00
_cell.angle_gamma   90.00
#
_symmetry.space_group_name_H-M   'P 1'
#
loop_
_entity.id
_entity.type
_entity.pdbx_description
1 polymer ?
#
loop_
_entity_poly.entity_id
_entity_poly.type
_entity_poly.pdbx_seq_one_letter_code
_entity_poly.pdbx_strand_id
1 'polypeptide(L)'
;KQLTGVSLFFAVLFLIIGIVIGFYLYNINNKEGFTKIELTGDGVITLNVGDTYNEEGFTMVIDDYDYADKVLVNGSVDTSKEGVYVITYTLNEDGHNIILTRVVNVMGGEADGK
;
A
#
# COMPACT_ATOMS: atom_id res chain seq x y z
N LYS A 1 -26.75 -32.82 -48.13
CA LYS A 1 -26.47 -32.36 -47.69
C LYS A 1 -25.56 -32.54 -46.93
N GLN A 2 -24.74 -32.19 -46.92
CA GLN A 2 -23.84 -32.44 -46.30
C GLN A 2 -23.09 -31.42 -45.85
N LEU A 3 -23.51 -30.59 -45.20
CA LEU A 3 -22.86 -29.66 -44.65
C LEU A 3 -22.20 -29.98 -43.50
N THR A 4 -22.38 -31.12 -43.01
CA THR A 4 -22.04 -31.45 -41.66
C THR A 4 -20.58 -31.37 -41.34
N GLY A 5 -19.65 -31.69 -42.23
CA GLY A 5 -18.23 -31.58 -41.94
C GLY A 5 -17.78 -30.16 -41.68
N VAL A 6 -18.12 -29.27 -42.61
CA VAL A 6 -17.71 -27.89 -42.52
C VAL A 6 -18.45 -27.17 -41.38
N SER A 7 -19.74 -27.42 -41.27
CA SER A 7 -20.53 -26.80 -40.23
C SER A 7 -20.04 -27.19 -38.83
N LEU A 8 -19.74 -28.46 -38.67
CA LEU A 8 -19.23 -28.95 -37.41
C LEU A 8 -17.88 -28.36 -37.09
N PHE A 9 -17.01 -28.23 -38.08
CA PHE A 9 -15.70 -27.66 -37.92
C PHE A 9 -15.82 -26.22 -37.41
N PHE A 10 -16.68 -25.41 -38.03
CA PHE A 10 -16.84 -24.03 -37.58
C PHE A 10 -17.48 -23.96 -36.21
N ALA A 11 -18.40 -24.87 -35.87
CA ALA A 11 -19.00 -24.88 -34.56
C ALA A 11 -17.94 -25.16 -33.48
N VAL A 12 -17.05 -26.11 -33.73
CA VAL A 12 -16.00 -26.43 -32.79
C VAL A 12 -15.01 -25.27 -32.68
N LEU A 13 -14.68 -24.66 -33.83
CA LEU A 13 -13.77 -23.54 -33.83
C LEU A 13 -14.31 -22.36 -33.02
N PHE A 14 -15.58 -22.01 -33.21
CA PHE A 14 -16.21 -20.94 -32.43
C PHE A 14 -16.26 -21.27 -30.96
N LEU A 15 -16.48 -22.54 -30.63
CA LEU A 15 -16.51 -22.94 -29.21
C LEU A 15 -15.14 -22.72 -28.58
N ILE A 16 -14.07 -23.09 -29.27
CA ILE A 16 -12.73 -22.94 -28.75
C ILE A 16 -12.39 -21.45 -28.59
N ILE A 17 -12.73 -20.63 -29.57
CA ILE A 17 -12.49 -19.21 -29.50
C ILE A 17 -13.26 -18.60 -28.32
N GLY A 18 -14.49 -19.01 -28.14
CA GLY A 18 -15.28 -18.52 -26.99
C GLY A 18 -14.66 -18.86 -25.67
N ILE A 19 -14.14 -20.07 -25.53
CA ILE A 19 -13.50 -20.49 -24.29
C ILE A 19 -12.23 -19.67 -24.04
N VAL A 20 -11.42 -19.46 -25.07
CA VAL A 20 -10.18 -18.70 -24.93
C VAL A 20 -10.47 -17.25 -24.55
N ILE A 21 -11.44 -16.63 -25.21
CA ILE A 21 -11.81 -15.26 -24.90
C ILE A 21 -12.39 -15.15 -23.48
N GLY A 22 -13.26 -16.08 -23.12
CA GLY A 22 -13.84 -16.11 -21.80
C GLY A 22 -12.79 -16.24 -20.70
N PHE A 23 -11.83 -17.12 -20.90
CA PHE A 23 -10.76 -17.31 -19.95
C PHE A 23 -9.90 -16.06 -19.83
N TYR A 24 -9.60 -15.43 -20.96
CA TYR A 24 -8.81 -14.22 -20.97
C TYR A 24 -9.52 -13.09 -20.21
N LEU A 25 -10.81 -12.89 -20.47
CA LEU A 25 -11.58 -11.86 -19.78
C LEU A 25 -11.71 -12.16 -18.29
N TYR A 26 -11.85 -13.43 -17.95
CA TYR A 26 -11.93 -13.83 -16.55
C TYR A 26 -10.62 -13.48 -15.84
N ASN A 27 -9.49 -13.76 -16.45
CA ASN A 27 -8.22 -13.45 -15.84
C ASN A 27 -8.01 -11.95 -15.65
N ILE A 28 -8.43 -11.15 -16.63
CA ILE A 28 -8.31 -9.72 -16.52
C ILE A 28 -9.16 -9.19 -15.37
N ASN A 29 -10.41 -9.66 -15.31
CA ASN A 29 -11.33 -9.15 -14.29
C ASN A 29 -11.00 -9.60 -12.89
N ASN A 30 -10.34 -10.73 -12.75
CA ASN A 30 -10.02 -11.24 -11.44
C ASN A 30 -8.58 -11.00 -11.03
N LYS A 31 -7.84 -10.26 -11.81
CA LYS A 31 -6.47 -9.96 -11.46
C LYS A 31 -6.48 -8.99 -10.31
N GLU A 32 -5.76 -9.32 -9.26
CA GLU A 32 -5.67 -8.42 -8.11
C GLU A 32 -4.75 -7.27 -8.43
N GLY A 33 -5.10 -6.11 -7.97
CA GLY A 33 -4.25 -4.95 -8.12
C GLY A 33 -3.11 -4.97 -7.12
N PHE A 34 -2.15 -4.13 -7.37
CA PHE A 34 -0.99 -3.99 -6.50
C PHE A 34 -1.40 -3.27 -5.21
N THR A 35 -1.01 -3.81 -4.08
CA THR A 35 -1.29 -3.18 -2.78
C THR A 35 0.00 -3.16 -1.97
N LYS A 36 0.37 -2.00 -1.47
CA LYS A 36 1.52 -1.86 -0.61
C LYS A 36 1.21 -0.81 0.45
N ILE A 37 1.17 -1.23 1.69
CA ILE A 37 0.83 -0.37 2.81
C ILE A 37 1.94 -0.51 3.84
N GLU A 38 2.77 0.50 3.95
CA GLU A 38 3.87 0.43 4.91
C GLU A 38 4.50 1.80 5.12
N LEU A 39 5.19 1.95 6.22
CA LEU A 39 6.00 3.13 6.45
C LEU A 39 7.28 2.99 5.64
N THR A 40 7.80 4.12 5.16
CA THR A 40 9.11 4.14 4.53
C THR A 40 10.13 4.31 5.65
N GLY A 41 11.13 3.45 5.66
CA GLY A 41 12.14 3.49 6.71
C GLY A 41 11.64 2.80 7.97
N ASP A 42 12.23 3.14 9.09
CA ASP A 42 11.96 2.46 10.34
C ASP A 42 10.70 2.94 11.03
N GLY A 43 9.95 2.01 11.61
CA GLY A 43 8.76 2.36 12.37
C GLY A 43 9.09 2.88 13.76
N VAL A 44 10.28 2.60 14.25
CA VAL A 44 10.75 3.11 15.53
C VAL A 44 12.10 3.77 15.28
N ILE A 45 12.19 5.05 15.59
CA ILE A 45 13.39 5.84 15.37
C ILE A 45 13.88 6.35 16.70
N THR A 46 15.17 6.29 16.93
CA THR A 46 15.76 6.82 18.14
C THR A 46 16.70 7.97 17.78
N LEU A 47 16.47 9.10 18.39
CA LEU A 47 17.28 10.30 18.19
C LEU A 47 17.77 10.81 19.52
N ASN A 48 18.77 11.67 19.49
CA ASN A 48 19.21 12.37 20.68
C ASN A 48 18.66 13.79 20.63
N VAL A 49 18.52 14.39 21.80
CA VAL A 49 18.11 15.79 21.88
C VAL A 49 19.05 16.63 21.01
N GLY A 50 18.51 17.46 20.17
CA GLY A 50 19.27 18.29 19.26
C GLY A 50 19.41 17.72 17.86
N ASP A 51 19.08 16.47 17.67
CA ASP A 51 19.13 15.89 16.34
C ASP A 51 17.99 16.44 15.48
N THR A 52 18.08 16.22 14.20
CA THR A 52 17.03 16.63 13.27
C THR A 52 16.17 15.41 12.94
N TYR A 53 14.87 15.57 13.01
CA TYR A 53 13.97 14.52 12.59
C TYR A 53 13.60 14.73 11.13
N ASN A 54 13.84 13.74 10.30
CA ASN A 54 13.45 13.79 8.89
C ASN A 54 12.37 12.76 8.65
N GLU A 55 11.21 13.21 8.25
CA GLU A 55 10.10 12.32 7.98
C GLU A 55 10.37 11.55 6.71
N GLU A 56 10.36 10.23 6.79
CA GLU A 56 10.67 9.39 5.64
C GLU A 56 9.44 8.99 4.83
N GLY A 57 8.27 9.29 5.35
CA GLY A 57 7.06 9.06 4.60
C GLY A 57 6.51 7.66 4.71
N PHE A 58 5.64 7.34 3.78
CA PHE A 58 4.92 6.07 3.81
C PHE A 58 4.44 5.75 2.41
N THR A 59 4.00 4.52 2.21
CA THR A 59 3.37 4.09 0.97
C THR A 59 1.97 3.60 1.29
N MET A 60 0.99 4.08 0.57
CA MET A 60 -0.39 3.68 0.78
C MET A 60 -1.04 3.48 -0.59
N VAL A 61 -0.80 2.32 -1.18
CA VAL A 61 -1.36 1.96 -2.49
C VAL A 61 -2.25 0.75 -2.28
N ILE A 62 -3.48 0.83 -2.73
CA ILE A 62 -4.45 -0.26 -2.59
C ILE A 62 -5.10 -0.47 -3.94
N ASP A 63 -4.99 -1.70 -4.46
CA ASP A 63 -5.55 -2.06 -5.77
C ASP A 63 -5.12 -1.07 -6.84
N ASP A 64 -3.82 -0.79 -6.89
CA ASP A 64 -3.21 0.10 -7.88
C ASP A 64 -3.54 1.58 -7.71
N TYR A 65 -4.30 1.94 -6.68
CA TYR A 65 -4.64 3.35 -6.47
C TYR A 65 -3.80 3.90 -5.33
N ASP A 66 -3.14 5.03 -5.57
CA ASP A 66 -2.27 5.66 -4.58
C ASP A 66 -3.10 6.58 -3.70
N TYR A 67 -3.25 6.22 -2.45
CA TYR A 67 -4.02 7.00 -1.50
C TYR A 67 -3.17 7.97 -0.67
N ALA A 68 -1.92 8.17 -1.03
CA ALA A 68 -1.04 9.02 -0.21
C ALA A 68 -1.65 10.40 0.06
N ASP A 69 -2.32 10.97 -0.95
CA ASP A 69 -2.94 12.29 -0.78
C ASP A 69 -4.13 12.29 0.15
N LYS A 70 -4.67 11.14 0.46
CA LYS A 70 -5.86 11.02 1.29
C LYS A 70 -5.53 10.66 2.73
N VAL A 71 -4.26 10.43 3.02
CA VAL A 71 -3.83 10.02 4.36
C VAL A 71 -3.69 11.26 5.23
N LEU A 72 -4.27 11.19 6.42
CA LEU A 72 -4.15 12.26 7.39
C LEU A 72 -2.99 11.92 8.32
N VAL A 73 -2.02 12.82 8.40
CA VAL A 73 -0.86 12.61 9.25
C VAL A 73 -1.01 13.46 10.50
N ASN A 74 -0.95 12.81 11.67
CA ASN A 74 -1.08 13.50 12.95
C ASN A 74 0.15 13.22 13.80
N GLY A 75 0.53 14.20 14.59
CA GLY A 75 1.64 14.08 15.50
C GLY A 75 2.82 14.93 15.05
N SER A 76 3.67 15.22 15.98
CA SER A 76 4.88 15.99 15.68
C SER A 76 5.98 15.53 16.61
N VAL A 77 7.21 15.83 16.24
CA VAL A 77 8.38 15.44 17.01
C VAL A 77 9.13 16.71 17.40
N ASP A 78 9.34 16.87 18.71
CA ASP A 78 10.09 18.02 19.21
C ASP A 78 11.44 17.49 19.71
N THR A 79 12.45 17.57 18.86
CA THR A 79 13.76 17.03 19.20
C THR A 79 14.51 17.87 20.22
N SER A 80 13.96 19.00 20.61
CA SER A 80 14.59 19.78 21.67
C SER A 80 14.23 19.26 23.05
N LYS A 81 13.31 18.31 23.12
CA LYS A 81 12.87 17.75 24.36
C LYS A 81 12.88 16.24 24.31
N GLU A 82 13.43 15.64 25.36
CA GLU A 82 13.42 14.21 25.51
C GLU A 82 11.98 13.72 25.63
N GLY A 83 11.67 12.61 25.05
CA GLY A 83 10.34 12.03 25.15
C GLY A 83 10.08 11.02 24.05
N VAL A 84 8.88 10.50 24.07
CA VAL A 84 8.41 9.57 23.04
C VAL A 84 7.31 10.26 22.25
N TYR A 85 7.51 10.35 20.97
CA TYR A 85 6.56 11.03 20.08
C TYR A 85 5.96 10.01 19.13
N VAL A 86 4.69 10.15 18.83
CA VAL A 86 3.99 9.20 17.98
C VAL A 86 3.38 9.94 16.80
N ILE A 87 3.63 9.43 15.61
CA ILE A 87 3.06 9.97 14.40
C ILE A 87 2.15 8.91 13.81
N THR A 88 0.91 9.28 13.53
CA THR A 88 -0.05 8.35 12.94
C THR A 88 -0.40 8.81 11.53
N TYR A 89 -0.58 7.83 10.66
CA TYR A 89 -0.92 8.05 9.27
C TYR A 89 -2.22 7.28 9.05
N THR A 90 -3.31 8.00 8.88
CA THR A 90 -4.64 7.39 8.86
C THR A 90 -5.29 7.56 7.49
N LEU A 91 -5.74 6.47 6.93
CA LEU A 91 -6.53 6.49 5.70
C LEU A 91 -7.95 6.08 6.06
N ASN A 92 -8.91 6.92 5.70
CA ASN A 92 -10.31 6.61 5.93
C ASN A 92 -11.07 7.05 4.69
N GLU A 93 -10.92 6.31 3.59
CA GLU A 93 -11.52 6.62 2.30
C GLU A 93 -11.98 5.34 1.65
N ASP A 94 -13.02 5.41 0.86
CA ASP A 94 -13.49 4.30 0.04
C ASP A 94 -13.63 2.98 0.80
N GLY A 95 -14.04 3.07 2.04
CA GLY A 95 -14.21 1.88 2.86
C GLY A 95 -12.94 1.34 3.49
N HIS A 96 -11.81 1.97 3.22
CA HIS A 96 -10.53 1.57 3.82
C HIS A 96 -10.34 2.33 5.13
N ASN A 97 -9.92 1.62 6.15
CA ASN A 97 -9.69 2.25 7.45
C ASN A 97 -8.37 1.69 7.97
N ILE A 98 -7.29 2.39 7.66
CA ILE A 98 -5.94 1.91 7.90
C ILE A 98 -5.17 2.94 8.70
N ILE A 99 -4.45 2.49 9.71
CA ILE A 99 -3.63 3.36 10.54
C ILE A 99 -2.21 2.78 10.60
N LEU A 100 -1.24 3.59 10.22
CA LEU A 100 0.16 3.26 10.42
C LEU A 100 0.68 4.17 11.53
N THR A 101 1.62 3.68 12.31
CA THR A 101 2.16 4.41 13.45
C THR A 101 3.68 4.37 13.43
N ARG A 102 4.30 5.53 13.57
CA ARG A 102 5.75 5.64 13.72
C ARG A 102 6.03 6.21 15.10
N VAL A 103 6.97 5.62 15.79
CA VAL A 103 7.36 6.06 17.13
C VAL A 103 8.75 6.66 17.04
N VAL A 104 8.92 7.85 17.60
CA VAL A 104 10.21 8.51 17.62
C VAL A 104 10.60 8.74 19.08
N ASN A 105 11.69 8.12 19.50
CA ASN A 105 12.20 8.28 20.85
C ASN A 105 13.31 9.33 20.80
N VAL A 106 13.14 10.40 21.55
CA VAL A 106 14.20 11.39 21.68
C VAL A 106 14.83 11.23 23.04
N MET A 107 16.10 10.84 23.05
CA MET A 107 16.80 10.52 24.28
C MET A 107 17.54 11.72 24.81
N GLY A 108 17.66 11.80 26.10
CA GLY A 108 18.42 12.86 26.73
C GLY A 108 19.89 12.75 26.36
N GLY A 109 20.42 13.82 25.91
CA GLY A 109 21.74 13.79 25.40
C GLY A 109 22.81 13.39 26.31
N GLU A 110 22.93 13.47 27.15
CA GLU A 110 23.93 13.14 27.77
C GLU A 110 23.71 12.62 28.85
N ALA A 111 23.36 12.34 28.91
CA ALA A 111 23.12 11.97 29.68
C ALA A 111 23.53 11.27 30.39
N ASP A 112 23.69 11.51 30.05
CA ASP A 112 24.02 11.22 30.40
C ASP A 112 24.67 11.12 30.92
N GLY A 113 24.89 11.11 30.89
CA GLY A 113 25.52 10.95 31.24
C GLY A 113 25.89 11.02 32.08
N LYS A 114 25.89 11.09 32.36
CA LYS A 114 26.24 11.01 33.00
C LYS A 114 26.45 10.87 33.41
#